data_8775dd6a39e332aafd237536d6de7098
#
_entry.id   8775dd6a39e332aafd237536d6de7098
#
_cell.length_a   1.000
_cell.length_b   1.000
_cell.length_c   1.000
_cell.angle_alpha   90.00
_cell.angle_beta   90.00
_cell.angle_gamma   90.00
#
_symmetry.space_group_name_H-M   'P 1'
#
loop_
_entity.id
_entity.type
_entity.pdbx_description
1 polymer ?
#
loop_
_entity_poly.entity_id
_entity_poly.type
_entity_poly.pdbx_seq_one_letter_code
_entity_poly.pdbx_strand_id
1 'polypeptide(L)'
;MLQVCLNGMRSRDEGRHIPVTPAELAAEAVRAVEAGAEDLHLHPRGADGLDSLEPGAIAGAVDAVRAAVPGGVRVGVTTGAWAVPDPGKRVELIRSWTVLPDHASVNWHEEGAEPVADALLERGIGVEAGVWSGTGGARRFRAWPSAHRVLRVLAEVTDTDPATAAATATTLLRELGDDLTAPLLLHGEDDGAWPVLRVAAGLGLDTRIGLEDVLTLPDGSPAKDNAHLVRAAWGILDGRRGDGSGRTRE
;
A
#
# COMPACT_ATOMS: atom_id res chain seq x y z
N MET A 1 6.45 -5.90 -9.12
CA MET A 1 6.09 -4.47 -9.01
C MET A 1 6.47 -3.99 -7.62
N LEU A 2 6.98 -2.74 -7.50
CA LEU A 2 7.25 -2.06 -6.24
C LEU A 2 6.33 -0.85 -6.09
N GLN A 3 5.39 -0.91 -5.15
CA GLN A 3 4.53 0.22 -4.76
C GLN A 3 5.24 1.05 -3.69
N VAL A 4 5.07 2.38 -3.72
CA VAL A 4 5.50 3.26 -2.64
C VAL A 4 4.31 3.84 -1.90
N CYS A 5 4.35 3.81 -0.57
CA CYS A 5 3.34 4.39 0.32
C CYS A 5 3.88 5.67 0.95
N LEU A 6 3.39 6.83 0.44
CA LEU A 6 4.06 8.11 0.63
C LEU A 6 4.05 8.63 2.06
N ASN A 7 2.95 8.46 2.81
CA ASN A 7 2.76 9.11 4.11
C ASN A 7 2.02 8.28 5.16
N GLY A 8 1.02 7.47 4.78
CA GLY A 8 0.19 6.75 5.74
C GLY A 8 -0.51 7.67 6.73
N MET A 9 -0.84 7.15 7.90
CA MET A 9 -1.38 7.93 9.02
C MET A 9 -0.31 8.75 9.77
N ARG A 10 0.98 8.61 9.41
CA ARG A 10 2.08 9.25 10.13
C ARG A 10 1.98 10.78 10.06
N SER A 11 2.38 11.41 11.15
CA SER A 11 2.41 12.87 11.30
C SER A 11 3.82 13.43 11.13
N ARG A 12 3.92 14.75 10.99
CA ARG A 12 5.24 15.46 10.97
C ARG A 12 6.00 15.37 12.28
N ASP A 13 5.33 15.00 13.38
CA ASP A 13 5.99 14.78 14.69
C ASP A 13 6.80 13.49 14.69
N GLU A 14 6.41 12.51 13.86
CA GLU A 14 7.13 11.25 13.66
C GLU A 14 8.29 11.41 12.66
N GLY A 15 8.16 12.32 11.68
CA GLY A 15 9.21 12.61 10.70
C GLY A 15 8.94 13.91 9.92
N ARG A 16 9.88 14.86 9.97
CA ARG A 16 9.72 16.18 9.31
C ARG A 16 9.51 16.12 7.80
N HIS A 17 9.85 15.01 7.17
CA HIS A 17 9.79 14.78 5.73
C HIS A 17 8.54 14.01 5.29
N ILE A 18 7.61 13.71 6.23
CA ILE A 18 6.35 13.07 5.86
C ILE A 18 5.47 14.09 5.10
N PRO A 19 5.08 13.79 3.84
CA PRO A 19 4.30 14.71 3.04
C PRO A 19 2.84 14.76 3.54
N VAL A 20 2.30 15.97 3.68
CA VAL A 20 0.94 16.21 4.20
C VAL A 20 0.09 16.93 3.16
N THR A 21 0.67 17.96 2.50
CA THR A 21 -0.06 18.73 1.50
C THR A 21 -0.04 18.10 0.12
N PRO A 22 -1.00 18.39 -0.77
CA PRO A 22 -0.97 17.89 -2.16
C PRO A 22 0.34 18.19 -2.90
N ALA A 23 0.93 19.37 -2.67
CA ALA A 23 2.20 19.75 -3.29
C ALA A 23 3.38 18.92 -2.75
N GLU A 24 3.40 18.62 -1.46
CA GLU A 24 4.42 17.74 -0.86
C GLU A 24 4.26 16.28 -1.34
N LEU A 25 3.02 15.77 -1.42
CA LEU A 25 2.73 14.45 -1.98
C LEU A 25 3.21 14.34 -3.42
N ALA A 26 2.92 15.35 -4.25
CA ALA A 26 3.39 15.40 -5.63
C ALA A 26 4.93 15.40 -5.72
N ALA A 27 5.61 16.20 -4.90
CA ALA A 27 7.07 16.26 -4.88
C ALA A 27 7.70 14.93 -4.42
N GLU A 28 7.12 14.27 -3.40
CA GLU A 28 7.56 12.94 -2.96
C GLU A 28 7.31 11.87 -4.02
N ALA A 29 6.13 11.89 -4.68
CA ALA A 29 5.78 10.97 -5.74
C ALA A 29 6.80 11.02 -6.90
N VAL A 30 7.18 12.23 -7.35
CA VAL A 30 8.20 12.40 -8.39
C VAL A 30 9.51 11.74 -7.99
N ARG A 31 10.04 12.05 -6.79
CA ARG A 31 11.29 11.47 -6.30
C ARG A 31 11.25 9.96 -6.17
N ALA A 32 10.12 9.41 -5.69
CA ALA A 32 9.93 7.98 -5.53
C ALA A 32 9.86 7.26 -6.89
N VAL A 33 9.15 7.83 -7.86
CA VAL A 33 9.07 7.28 -9.23
C VAL A 33 10.44 7.35 -9.93
N GLU A 34 11.17 8.46 -9.81
CA GLU A 34 12.56 8.57 -10.31
C GLU A 34 13.51 7.54 -9.65
N ALA A 35 13.22 7.14 -8.41
CA ALA A 35 13.95 6.08 -7.70
C ALA A 35 13.51 4.66 -8.10
N GLY A 36 12.45 4.52 -8.91
CA GLY A 36 11.99 3.25 -9.46
C GLY A 36 10.67 2.73 -8.87
N ALA A 37 9.89 3.53 -8.13
CA ALA A 37 8.54 3.15 -7.75
C ALA A 37 7.64 3.05 -9.00
N GLU A 38 6.82 1.99 -9.07
CA GLU A 38 5.98 1.67 -10.24
C GLU A 38 4.50 1.96 -9.98
N ASP A 39 4.12 2.15 -8.70
CA ASP A 39 2.74 2.36 -8.25
C ASP A 39 2.77 3.20 -6.96
N LEU A 40 1.78 4.05 -6.74
CA LEU A 40 1.74 4.99 -5.63
C LEU A 40 0.51 4.76 -4.76
N HIS A 41 0.71 4.77 -3.44
CA HIS A 41 -0.34 4.83 -2.45
C HIS A 41 -0.16 6.04 -1.55
N LEU A 42 -1.24 6.76 -1.25
CA LEU A 42 -1.20 7.97 -0.45
C LEU A 42 -2.46 8.15 0.41
N HIS A 43 -2.29 8.89 1.49
CA HIS A 43 -3.36 9.30 2.40
C HIS A 43 -3.65 10.79 2.18
N PRO A 44 -4.73 11.16 1.46
CA PRO A 44 -5.16 12.55 1.34
C PRO A 44 -5.51 13.13 2.70
N ARG A 45 -5.13 14.40 2.94
CA ARG A 45 -5.34 15.08 4.21
C ARG A 45 -6.39 16.18 4.09
N GLY A 46 -7.19 16.32 5.15
CA GLY A 46 -8.06 17.48 5.35
C GLY A 46 -7.30 18.76 5.74
N ALA A 47 -8.01 19.86 5.88
CA ALA A 47 -7.43 21.13 6.34
C ALA A 47 -6.87 21.07 7.77
N ASP A 48 -7.32 20.10 8.56
CA ASP A 48 -6.85 19.80 9.92
C ASP A 48 -5.57 18.95 9.94
N GLY A 49 -5.10 18.49 8.76
CA GLY A 49 -3.93 17.63 8.62
C GLY A 49 -4.19 16.16 8.89
N LEU A 50 -5.44 15.75 9.16
CA LEU A 50 -5.82 14.37 9.36
C LEU A 50 -6.27 13.72 8.04
N ASP A 51 -6.27 12.38 7.99
CA ASP A 51 -6.74 11.62 6.84
C ASP A 51 -8.18 11.98 6.48
N SER A 52 -8.45 12.18 5.20
CA SER A 52 -9.76 12.64 4.74
C SER A 52 -10.20 11.94 3.47
N LEU A 53 -11.44 11.45 3.47
CA LEU A 53 -12.12 10.91 2.30
C LEU A 53 -13.03 11.93 1.62
N GLU A 54 -13.00 13.19 2.06
CA GLU A 54 -13.80 14.26 1.45
C GLU A 54 -13.39 14.46 -0.02
N PRO A 55 -14.36 14.68 -0.93
CA PRO A 55 -14.07 14.80 -2.37
C PRO A 55 -13.01 15.83 -2.73
N GLY A 56 -12.96 16.96 -1.98
CA GLY A 56 -11.97 18.00 -2.20
C GLY A 56 -10.55 17.59 -1.81
N ALA A 57 -10.38 16.81 -0.73
CA ALA A 57 -9.09 16.28 -0.29
C ALA A 57 -8.57 15.23 -1.28
N ILE A 58 -9.44 14.30 -1.69
CA ILE A 58 -9.12 13.29 -2.71
C ILE A 58 -8.72 13.96 -4.03
N ALA A 59 -9.54 14.88 -4.53
CA ALA A 59 -9.28 15.56 -5.80
C ALA A 59 -7.95 16.34 -5.75
N GLY A 60 -7.73 17.11 -4.69
CA GLY A 60 -6.51 17.90 -4.54
C GLY A 60 -5.24 17.07 -4.52
N ALA A 61 -5.24 15.93 -3.82
CA ALA A 61 -4.10 15.04 -3.73
C ALA A 61 -3.86 14.27 -5.05
N VAL A 62 -4.91 13.66 -5.62
CA VAL A 62 -4.82 12.85 -6.85
C VAL A 62 -4.42 13.72 -8.05
N ASP A 63 -5.04 14.89 -8.23
CA ASP A 63 -4.72 15.81 -9.33
C ASP A 63 -3.28 16.33 -9.23
N ALA A 64 -2.83 16.72 -8.03
CA ALA A 64 -1.46 17.21 -7.85
C ALA A 64 -0.42 16.14 -8.17
N VAL A 65 -0.63 14.90 -7.71
CA VAL A 65 0.30 13.80 -7.98
C VAL A 65 0.27 13.42 -9.47
N ARG A 66 -0.91 13.25 -10.07
CA ARG A 66 -1.02 12.91 -11.51
C ARG A 66 -0.42 13.95 -12.44
N ALA A 67 -0.52 15.23 -12.09
CA ALA A 67 0.09 16.31 -12.87
C ALA A 67 1.62 16.29 -12.82
N ALA A 68 2.21 15.68 -11.79
CA ALA A 68 3.65 15.71 -11.54
C ALA A 68 4.38 14.44 -12.01
N VAL A 69 3.72 13.27 -11.99
CA VAL A 69 4.36 11.99 -12.35
C VAL A 69 4.12 11.62 -13.82
N PRO A 70 4.97 10.77 -14.44
CA PRO A 70 4.74 10.28 -15.80
C PRO A 70 3.37 9.57 -15.94
N GLY A 71 2.72 9.76 -17.09
CA GLY A 71 1.51 9.02 -17.42
C GLY A 71 1.74 7.51 -17.39
N GLY A 72 0.82 6.76 -16.77
CA GLY A 72 0.92 5.31 -16.61
C GLY A 72 1.32 4.85 -15.20
N VAL A 73 1.87 5.73 -14.35
CA VAL A 73 2.01 5.46 -12.92
C VAL A 73 0.64 5.58 -12.26
N ARG A 74 0.19 4.51 -11.60
CA ARG A 74 -1.11 4.49 -10.93
C ARG A 74 -1.05 5.20 -9.59
N VAL A 75 -2.13 5.88 -9.25
CA VAL A 75 -2.29 6.63 -7.99
C VAL A 75 -3.44 6.03 -7.21
N GLY A 76 -3.14 5.45 -6.06
CA GLY A 76 -4.10 4.89 -5.13
C GLY A 76 -4.24 5.71 -3.86
N VAL A 77 -5.38 5.54 -3.18
CA VAL A 77 -5.68 6.21 -1.92
C VAL A 77 -6.18 5.23 -0.86
N THR A 78 -6.08 5.61 0.41
CA THR A 78 -6.71 4.86 1.51
C THR A 78 -8.23 5.08 1.57
N THR A 79 -8.96 4.09 2.15
CA THR A 79 -10.35 4.25 2.62
C THR A 79 -10.52 3.78 4.06
N GLY A 80 -9.47 3.87 4.86
CA GLY A 80 -9.43 3.33 6.22
C GLY A 80 -10.49 3.90 7.17
N ALA A 81 -10.99 3.04 8.06
CA ALA A 81 -12.04 3.39 9.03
C ALA A 81 -11.58 4.43 10.05
N TRP A 82 -10.28 4.60 10.25
CA TRP A 82 -9.75 5.66 11.11
C TRP A 82 -10.05 7.07 10.59
N ALA A 83 -10.14 7.25 9.25
CA ALA A 83 -10.51 8.54 8.65
C ALA A 83 -12.03 8.79 8.77
N VAL A 84 -12.84 7.75 8.54
CA VAL A 84 -14.30 7.82 8.60
C VAL A 84 -14.83 6.49 9.19
N PRO A 85 -15.12 6.41 10.50
CA PRO A 85 -15.51 5.15 11.15
C PRO A 85 -16.82 4.54 10.63
N ASP A 86 -17.80 5.37 10.25
CA ASP A 86 -19.10 4.92 9.75
C ASP A 86 -18.97 4.37 8.32
N PRO A 87 -19.24 3.05 8.10
CA PRO A 87 -19.13 2.44 6.77
C PRO A 87 -20.11 3.04 5.75
N GLY A 88 -21.32 3.41 6.18
CA GLY A 88 -22.30 4.06 5.30
C GLY A 88 -21.80 5.40 4.82
N LYS A 89 -21.19 6.18 5.71
CA LYS A 89 -20.58 7.46 5.36
C LYS A 89 -19.39 7.31 4.42
N ARG A 90 -18.54 6.28 4.61
CA ARG A 90 -17.44 5.97 3.67
C ARG A 90 -18.00 5.70 2.25
N VAL A 91 -19.03 4.88 2.15
CA VAL A 91 -19.70 4.60 0.87
C VAL A 91 -20.27 5.85 0.22
N GLU A 92 -20.95 6.73 0.99
CA GLU A 92 -21.47 8.01 0.47
C GLU A 92 -20.35 8.89 -0.07
N LEU A 93 -19.24 9.03 0.67
CA LEU A 93 -18.10 9.84 0.26
C LEU A 93 -17.46 9.29 -1.02
N ILE A 94 -17.19 7.98 -1.10
CA ILE A 94 -16.64 7.34 -2.30
C ILE A 94 -17.54 7.61 -3.52
N ARG A 95 -18.85 7.49 -3.37
CA ARG A 95 -19.79 7.77 -4.46
C ARG A 95 -19.81 9.24 -4.89
N SER A 96 -19.41 10.16 -4.00
CA SER A 96 -19.36 11.60 -4.27
C SER A 96 -18.05 12.10 -4.88
N TRP A 97 -17.00 11.26 -4.97
CA TRP A 97 -15.73 11.65 -5.57
C TRP A 97 -15.87 12.07 -7.02
N THR A 98 -15.32 13.19 -7.40
CA THR A 98 -15.34 13.73 -8.78
C THR A 98 -14.05 13.45 -9.54
N VAL A 99 -12.92 13.46 -8.85
CA VAL A 99 -11.64 12.96 -9.34
C VAL A 99 -11.44 11.57 -8.75
N LEU A 100 -11.26 10.58 -9.62
CA LEU A 100 -11.14 9.19 -9.18
C LEU A 100 -9.69 8.76 -9.14
N PRO A 101 -9.21 8.13 -8.03
CA PRO A 101 -7.92 7.43 -8.02
C PRO A 101 -7.99 6.21 -8.94
N ASP A 102 -6.84 5.65 -9.30
CA ASP A 102 -6.78 4.42 -10.10
C ASP A 102 -7.16 3.19 -9.27
N HIS A 103 -6.86 3.23 -7.99
CA HIS A 103 -7.25 2.21 -7.02
C HIS A 103 -7.42 2.80 -5.61
N ALA A 104 -8.02 2.02 -4.72
CA ALA A 104 -8.10 2.35 -3.30
C ALA A 104 -7.98 1.09 -2.44
N SER A 105 -7.33 1.23 -1.27
CA SER A 105 -7.21 0.14 -0.31
C SER A 105 -8.46 0.02 0.55
N VAL A 106 -8.85 -1.22 0.86
CA VAL A 106 -9.95 -1.57 1.78
C VAL A 106 -9.45 -2.63 2.74
N ASN A 107 -9.50 -2.37 4.03
CA ASN A 107 -9.03 -3.29 5.05
C ASN A 107 -10.12 -4.29 5.45
N TRP A 108 -9.86 -5.59 5.27
CA TRP A 108 -10.87 -6.64 5.45
C TRP A 108 -11.18 -7.00 6.91
N HIS A 109 -10.42 -6.47 7.87
CA HIS A 109 -10.76 -6.56 9.30
C HIS A 109 -11.76 -5.47 9.75
N GLU A 110 -11.92 -4.40 8.96
CA GLU A 110 -12.81 -3.29 9.28
C GLU A 110 -14.29 -3.62 9.04
N GLU A 111 -15.18 -3.01 9.82
CA GLU A 111 -16.61 -3.05 9.56
C GLU A 111 -16.93 -2.39 8.22
N GLY A 112 -17.82 -3.01 7.43
CA GLY A 112 -18.26 -2.48 6.16
C GLY A 112 -17.24 -2.59 5.02
N ALA A 113 -16.23 -3.44 5.12
CA ALA A 113 -15.23 -3.62 4.05
C ALA A 113 -15.90 -3.98 2.71
N GLU A 114 -16.85 -4.94 2.69
CA GLU A 114 -17.55 -5.36 1.48
C GLU A 114 -18.34 -4.23 0.80
N PRO A 115 -19.25 -3.49 1.47
CA PRO A 115 -19.95 -2.38 0.83
C PRO A 115 -19.03 -1.24 0.39
N VAL A 116 -17.92 -0.99 1.08
CA VAL A 116 -16.90 -0.03 0.65
C VAL A 116 -16.22 -0.50 -0.63
N ALA A 117 -15.81 -1.76 -0.70
CA ALA A 117 -15.22 -2.35 -1.90
C ALA A 117 -16.21 -2.37 -3.08
N ASP A 118 -17.48 -2.72 -2.83
CA ASP A 118 -18.52 -2.69 -3.86
C ASP A 118 -18.71 -1.26 -4.42
N ALA A 119 -18.73 -0.23 -3.56
CA ALA A 119 -18.83 1.16 -3.99
C ALA A 119 -17.65 1.63 -4.87
N LEU A 120 -16.43 1.18 -4.57
CA LEU A 120 -15.25 1.43 -5.41
C LEU A 120 -15.39 0.74 -6.77
N LEU A 121 -15.77 -0.54 -6.79
CA LEU A 121 -15.99 -1.29 -8.02
C LEU A 121 -17.12 -0.70 -8.90
N GLU A 122 -18.19 -0.20 -8.30
CA GLU A 122 -19.28 0.51 -9.00
C GLU A 122 -18.77 1.78 -9.70
N ARG A 123 -17.75 2.43 -9.14
CA ARG A 123 -17.12 3.64 -9.68
C ARG A 123 -15.99 3.35 -10.67
N GLY A 124 -15.67 2.08 -10.93
CA GLY A 124 -14.56 1.68 -11.79
C GLY A 124 -13.18 1.90 -11.15
N ILE A 125 -13.11 2.03 -9.82
CA ILE A 125 -11.87 2.17 -9.06
C ILE A 125 -11.38 0.77 -8.70
N GLY A 126 -10.09 0.49 -8.95
CA GLY A 126 -9.47 -0.78 -8.55
C GLY A 126 -9.45 -0.95 -7.04
N VAL A 127 -9.79 -2.14 -6.54
CA VAL A 127 -9.75 -2.42 -5.10
C VAL A 127 -8.44 -3.11 -4.76
N GLU A 128 -7.68 -2.54 -3.82
CA GLU A 128 -6.61 -3.22 -3.11
C GLU A 128 -7.18 -3.81 -1.82
N ALA A 129 -7.29 -5.14 -1.77
CA ALA A 129 -7.86 -5.84 -0.63
C ALA A 129 -6.81 -6.00 0.48
N GLY A 130 -6.82 -5.11 1.47
CA GLY A 130 -5.92 -5.15 2.64
C GLY A 130 -6.32 -6.28 3.59
N VAL A 131 -5.48 -7.28 3.72
CA VAL A 131 -5.66 -8.43 4.60
C VAL A 131 -4.54 -8.43 5.63
N TRP A 132 -4.88 -8.07 6.86
CA TRP A 132 -3.93 -7.94 7.96
C TRP A 132 -3.69 -9.26 8.67
N SER A 133 -2.44 -9.53 8.99
CA SER A 133 -2.05 -10.72 9.74
C SER A 133 -2.72 -10.76 11.12
N GLY A 134 -3.02 -11.97 11.63
CA GLY A 134 -3.62 -12.16 12.94
C GLY A 134 -5.08 -11.70 13.07
N THR A 135 -5.71 -11.23 11.98
CA THR A 135 -7.15 -10.88 11.94
C THR A 135 -7.97 -11.98 11.26
N GLY A 136 -9.26 -11.89 11.27
CA GLY A 136 -10.13 -12.77 10.48
C GLY A 136 -10.25 -12.35 9.00
N GLY A 137 -9.46 -11.37 8.55
CA GLY A 137 -9.57 -10.71 7.25
C GLY A 137 -9.45 -11.67 6.07
N ALA A 138 -8.50 -12.60 6.09
CA ALA A 138 -8.29 -13.56 5.01
C ALA A 138 -9.54 -14.41 4.75
N ARG A 139 -10.12 -14.99 5.80
CA ARG A 139 -11.35 -15.80 5.70
C ARG A 139 -12.53 -14.95 5.20
N ARG A 140 -12.68 -13.73 5.71
CA ARG A 140 -13.76 -12.82 5.31
C ARG A 140 -13.62 -12.40 3.84
N PHE A 141 -12.42 -12.03 3.41
CA PHE A 141 -12.12 -11.70 2.02
C PHE A 141 -12.47 -12.85 1.08
N ARG A 142 -11.99 -14.06 1.38
CA ARG A 142 -12.26 -15.26 0.56
C ARG A 142 -13.74 -15.63 0.49
N ALA A 143 -14.54 -15.27 1.48
CA ALA A 143 -15.99 -15.50 1.50
C ALA A 143 -16.78 -14.44 0.71
N TRP A 144 -16.17 -13.32 0.35
CA TRP A 144 -16.84 -12.27 -0.41
C TRP A 144 -17.02 -12.67 -1.89
N PRO A 145 -18.27 -12.64 -2.42
CA PRO A 145 -18.53 -13.12 -3.78
C PRO A 145 -17.77 -12.38 -4.88
N SER A 146 -17.43 -11.10 -4.64
CA SER A 146 -16.69 -10.27 -5.60
C SER A 146 -15.17 -10.29 -5.40
N ALA A 147 -14.61 -11.18 -4.56
CA ALA A 147 -13.17 -11.26 -4.29
C ALA A 147 -12.31 -11.40 -5.56
N HIS A 148 -12.83 -12.06 -6.60
CA HIS A 148 -12.18 -12.22 -7.90
C HIS A 148 -12.06 -10.94 -8.74
N ARG A 149 -12.71 -9.84 -8.32
CA ARG A 149 -12.76 -8.56 -9.04
C ARG A 149 -11.75 -7.54 -8.52
N VAL A 150 -11.03 -7.84 -7.44
CA VAL A 150 -10.05 -6.91 -6.88
C VAL A 150 -8.86 -6.72 -7.83
N LEU A 151 -8.26 -5.55 -7.79
CA LEU A 151 -7.04 -5.26 -8.53
C LEU A 151 -5.88 -6.12 -8.05
N ARG A 152 -5.75 -6.25 -6.71
CA ARG A 152 -4.75 -7.08 -6.03
C ARG A 152 -5.14 -7.32 -4.57
N VAL A 153 -4.52 -8.31 -3.94
CA VAL A 153 -4.59 -8.53 -2.50
C VAL A 153 -3.33 -7.96 -1.86
N LEU A 154 -3.50 -7.09 -0.87
CA LEU A 154 -2.43 -6.61 0.00
C LEU A 154 -2.35 -7.53 1.23
N ALA A 155 -1.34 -8.40 1.27
CA ALA A 155 -1.02 -9.21 2.44
C ALA A 155 -0.15 -8.36 3.38
N GLU A 156 -0.76 -7.79 4.41
CA GLU A 156 -0.13 -6.86 5.35
C GLU A 156 0.25 -7.56 6.65
N VAL A 157 1.55 -7.60 6.92
CA VAL A 157 2.12 -8.20 8.12
C VAL A 157 2.29 -7.12 9.18
N THR A 158 1.40 -7.15 10.18
CA THR A 158 1.37 -6.21 11.30
C THR A 158 2.28 -6.61 12.47
N ASP A 159 3.02 -7.69 12.31
CA ASP A 159 4.05 -8.14 13.24
C ASP A 159 5.33 -7.32 13.02
N THR A 160 5.60 -6.41 13.95
CA THR A 160 6.75 -5.49 13.89
C THR A 160 8.04 -6.08 14.45
N ASP A 161 8.02 -7.28 15.06
CA ASP A 161 9.23 -7.95 15.51
C ASP A 161 10.01 -8.53 14.31
N PRO A 162 11.21 -8.04 14.00
CA PRO A 162 11.99 -8.51 12.85
C PRO A 162 12.38 -10.00 12.94
N ALA A 163 12.33 -10.60 14.12
CA ALA A 163 12.63 -12.03 14.31
C ALA A 163 11.45 -12.94 13.92
N THR A 164 10.20 -12.45 14.01
CA THR A 164 8.98 -13.24 13.78
C THR A 164 8.21 -12.83 12.53
N ALA A 165 8.34 -11.60 12.05
CA ALA A 165 7.59 -11.05 10.92
C ALA A 165 7.62 -11.93 9.65
N ALA A 166 8.76 -12.57 9.32
CA ALA A 166 8.87 -13.47 8.18
C ALA A 166 8.03 -14.76 8.36
N ALA A 167 7.93 -15.28 9.58
CA ALA A 167 7.08 -16.44 9.89
C ALA A 167 5.60 -16.06 9.86
N THR A 168 5.27 -14.86 10.36
CA THR A 168 3.92 -14.27 10.29
C THR A 168 3.49 -14.07 8.84
N ALA A 169 4.38 -13.57 7.96
CA ALA A 169 4.14 -13.47 6.51
C ALA A 169 3.78 -14.84 5.90
N THR A 170 4.56 -15.86 6.21
CA THR A 170 4.32 -17.23 5.71
C THR A 170 2.96 -17.77 6.18
N THR A 171 2.55 -17.44 7.41
CA THR A 171 1.25 -17.84 7.96
C THR A 171 0.10 -17.12 7.25
N LEU A 172 0.22 -15.80 7.05
CA LEU A 172 -0.78 -15.01 6.33
C LEU A 172 -0.96 -15.49 4.88
N LEU A 173 0.13 -15.77 4.17
CA LEU A 173 0.07 -16.31 2.81
C LEU A 173 -0.67 -17.66 2.77
N ARG A 174 -0.46 -18.53 3.75
CA ARG A 174 -1.19 -19.81 3.86
C ARG A 174 -2.69 -19.59 4.15
N GLU A 175 -3.06 -18.60 4.97
CA GLU A 175 -4.47 -18.25 5.24
C GLU A 175 -5.16 -17.70 3.99
N LEU A 176 -4.46 -16.95 3.16
CA LEU A 176 -4.95 -16.46 1.87
C LEU A 176 -5.15 -17.59 0.86
N GLY A 177 -4.36 -18.66 0.94
CA GLY A 177 -4.46 -19.85 0.07
C GLY A 177 -3.86 -19.64 -1.31
N ASP A 178 -3.66 -20.75 -2.03
CA ASP A 178 -2.98 -20.78 -3.34
C ASP A 178 -3.94 -20.58 -4.53
N ASP A 179 -5.24 -20.45 -4.27
CA ASP A 179 -6.30 -20.32 -5.26
C ASP A 179 -6.73 -18.86 -5.55
N LEU A 180 -5.95 -17.89 -5.08
CA LEU A 180 -6.17 -16.49 -5.41
C LEU A 180 -5.98 -16.24 -6.90
N THR A 181 -6.96 -15.59 -7.52
CA THR A 181 -6.88 -15.20 -8.94
C THR A 181 -6.28 -13.80 -9.14
N ALA A 182 -6.31 -12.97 -8.11
CA ALA A 182 -5.73 -11.63 -8.12
C ALA A 182 -4.24 -11.66 -7.78
N PRO A 183 -3.43 -10.72 -8.31
CA PRO A 183 -2.05 -10.53 -7.90
C PRO A 183 -1.93 -10.31 -6.41
N LEU A 184 -0.84 -10.82 -5.82
CA LEU A 184 -0.55 -10.70 -4.40
C LEU A 184 0.62 -9.75 -4.18
N LEU A 185 0.41 -8.74 -3.34
CA LEU A 185 1.43 -7.83 -2.84
C LEU A 185 1.64 -8.10 -1.36
N LEU A 186 2.87 -8.41 -0.97
CA LEU A 186 3.24 -8.72 0.42
C LEU A 186 4.10 -7.60 0.98
N HIS A 187 3.71 -7.06 2.13
CA HIS A 187 4.47 -6.04 2.85
C HIS A 187 4.31 -6.17 4.37
N GLY A 188 5.19 -5.50 5.10
CA GLY A 188 5.15 -5.38 6.55
C GLY A 188 5.33 -3.95 6.98
N GLU A 189 5.23 -3.70 8.28
CA GLU A 189 5.35 -2.37 8.87
C GLU A 189 6.47 -2.31 9.92
N ASP A 190 6.97 -1.10 10.17
CA ASP A 190 8.03 -0.78 11.12
C ASP A 190 9.25 -1.72 10.99
N ASP A 191 9.75 -2.31 12.08
CA ASP A 191 10.93 -3.18 12.04
C ASP A 191 10.67 -4.52 11.31
N GLY A 192 9.39 -4.88 11.10
CA GLY A 192 8.96 -6.02 10.27
C GLY A 192 9.03 -5.77 8.76
N ALA A 193 9.06 -4.51 8.31
CA ALA A 193 8.97 -4.16 6.89
C ALA A 193 10.06 -4.81 6.03
N TRP A 194 11.33 -4.67 6.42
CA TRP A 194 12.45 -5.22 5.66
C TRP A 194 12.54 -6.74 5.66
N PRO A 195 12.33 -7.45 6.80
CA PRO A 195 12.19 -8.92 6.80
C PRO A 195 11.11 -9.41 5.84
N VAL A 196 9.92 -8.80 5.86
CA VAL A 196 8.79 -9.18 4.99
C VAL A 196 9.08 -8.87 3.51
N LEU A 197 9.68 -7.72 3.19
CA LEU A 197 10.11 -7.39 1.83
C LEU A 197 11.10 -8.45 1.28
N ARG A 198 12.01 -8.96 2.12
CA ARG A 198 12.90 -10.07 1.72
C ARG A 198 12.14 -11.37 1.43
N VAL A 199 11.06 -11.64 2.16
CA VAL A 199 10.17 -12.79 1.88
C VAL A 199 9.49 -12.59 0.52
N ALA A 200 8.89 -11.41 0.27
CA ALA A 200 8.28 -11.07 -1.00
C ALA A 200 9.25 -11.25 -2.17
N ALA A 201 10.48 -10.69 -2.04
CA ALA A 201 11.54 -10.84 -3.03
C ALA A 201 11.89 -12.31 -3.30
N GLY A 202 11.96 -13.14 -2.24
CA GLY A 202 12.27 -14.57 -2.36
C GLY A 202 11.20 -15.39 -3.07
N LEU A 203 9.96 -14.94 -2.97
CA LEU A 203 8.79 -15.58 -3.59
C LEU A 203 8.43 -14.97 -4.96
N GLY A 204 9.10 -13.88 -5.38
CA GLY A 204 8.79 -13.18 -6.62
C GLY A 204 7.45 -12.44 -6.59
N LEU A 205 6.97 -12.10 -5.39
CA LEU A 205 5.73 -11.35 -5.20
C LEU A 205 5.94 -9.85 -5.43
N ASP A 206 4.85 -9.15 -5.74
CA ASP A 206 4.82 -7.70 -5.62
C ASP A 206 5.03 -7.31 -4.16
N THR A 207 5.58 -6.11 -3.94
CA THR A 207 5.81 -5.59 -2.60
C THR A 207 5.65 -4.08 -2.55
N ARG A 208 5.61 -3.52 -1.33
CA ARG A 208 5.57 -2.08 -1.13
C ARG A 208 6.54 -1.67 -0.02
N ILE A 209 6.93 -0.40 -0.07
CA ILE A 209 7.72 0.27 0.95
C ILE A 209 7.45 1.77 0.88
N GLY A 210 7.56 2.47 1.98
CA GLY A 210 7.44 3.92 2.04
C GLY A 210 7.47 4.45 3.46
N LEU A 211 7.38 5.76 3.59
CA LEU A 211 7.36 6.41 4.91
C LEU A 211 6.11 6.04 5.73
N GLU A 212 5.07 5.50 5.10
CA GLU A 212 3.98 4.84 5.80
C GLU A 212 4.45 3.59 6.54
N ASP A 213 5.22 2.75 5.86
CA ASP A 213 5.57 1.42 6.35
C ASP A 213 6.75 1.45 7.34
N VAL A 214 7.79 2.27 7.05
CA VAL A 214 9.02 2.29 7.85
C VAL A 214 9.77 3.62 7.73
N LEU A 215 10.41 4.05 8.82
CA LEU A 215 11.21 5.28 8.86
C LEU A 215 12.72 5.04 8.82
N THR A 216 13.15 3.79 8.78
CA THR A 216 14.57 3.39 8.80
C THR A 216 14.93 2.55 7.58
N LEU A 217 16.20 2.58 7.21
CA LEU A 217 16.79 1.70 6.19
C LEU A 217 17.10 0.31 6.77
N PRO A 218 17.46 -0.67 5.92
CA PRO A 218 17.80 -2.04 6.36
C PRO A 218 18.95 -2.13 7.37
N ASP A 219 19.79 -1.11 7.46
CA ASP A 219 20.92 -1.01 8.41
C ASP A 219 20.53 -0.27 9.70
N GLY A 220 19.26 0.12 9.87
CA GLY A 220 18.74 0.84 11.01
C GLY A 220 18.96 2.36 10.96
N SER A 221 19.64 2.90 9.95
CA SER A 221 19.82 4.34 9.80
C SER A 221 18.51 5.01 9.34
N PRO A 222 18.24 6.27 9.73
CA PRO A 222 17.02 6.97 9.33
C PRO A 222 16.92 7.14 7.81
N ALA A 223 15.75 6.85 7.24
CA ALA A 223 15.43 7.16 5.86
C ALA A 223 15.25 8.69 5.69
N LYS A 224 15.75 9.23 4.58
CA LYS A 224 15.65 10.67 4.28
C LYS A 224 14.30 11.04 3.66
N ASP A 225 13.78 10.15 2.82
CA ASP A 225 12.55 10.32 2.03
C ASP A 225 12.11 8.96 1.46
N ASN A 226 10.98 8.94 0.79
CA ASN A 226 10.48 7.73 0.11
C ASN A 226 11.45 7.21 -0.96
N ALA A 227 12.11 8.10 -1.69
CA ALA A 227 13.08 7.70 -2.72
C ALA A 227 14.28 6.93 -2.13
N HIS A 228 14.69 7.24 -0.90
CA HIS A 228 15.74 6.50 -0.19
C HIS A 228 15.30 5.07 0.14
N LEU A 229 14.05 4.89 0.61
CA LEU A 229 13.45 3.59 0.89
C LEU A 229 13.29 2.76 -0.40
N VAL A 230 12.79 3.36 -1.48
CA VAL A 230 12.62 2.71 -2.79
C VAL A 230 13.96 2.21 -3.34
N ARG A 231 15.03 3.01 -3.29
CA ARG A 231 16.38 2.56 -3.73
C ARG A 231 16.90 1.40 -2.88
N ALA A 232 16.70 1.45 -1.56
CA ALA A 232 17.10 0.36 -0.68
C ALA A 232 16.32 -0.93 -0.97
N ALA A 233 15.01 -0.83 -1.25
CA ALA A 233 14.18 -1.95 -1.64
C ALA A 233 14.66 -2.59 -2.96
N TRP A 234 14.97 -1.79 -3.98
CA TRP A 234 15.52 -2.29 -5.24
C TRP A 234 16.86 -3.00 -5.04
N GLY A 235 17.72 -2.51 -4.15
CA GLY A 235 18.96 -3.21 -3.79
C GLY A 235 18.73 -4.64 -3.29
N ILE A 236 17.61 -4.89 -2.59
CA ILE A 236 17.21 -6.23 -2.13
C ILE A 236 16.58 -7.04 -3.27
N LEU A 237 15.69 -6.43 -4.06
CA LEU A 237 14.96 -7.09 -5.14
C LEU A 237 15.89 -7.52 -6.29
N ASP A 238 16.83 -6.68 -6.69
CA ASP A 238 17.78 -6.94 -7.79
C ASP A 238 18.90 -7.90 -7.39
N GLY A 239 19.37 -7.86 -6.13
CA GLY A 239 20.37 -8.79 -5.63
C GLY A 239 19.95 -10.27 -5.74
N ARG A 240 18.64 -10.55 -5.76
CA ARG A 240 18.12 -11.91 -5.96
C ARG A 240 17.89 -12.28 -7.43
N ARG A 241 17.69 -11.32 -8.32
CA ARG A 241 17.62 -11.58 -9.77
C ARG A 241 18.96 -12.04 -10.32
N GLY A 242 20.09 -11.61 -9.71
CA GLY A 242 21.45 -12.02 -10.06
C GLY A 242 21.78 -13.46 -9.66
N ASP A 243 21.30 -13.96 -8.53
CA ASP A 243 21.57 -15.31 -8.05
C ASP A 243 20.75 -16.41 -8.76
N GLY A 244 19.66 -16.05 -9.45
CA GLY A 244 18.78 -16.99 -10.17
C GLY A 244 19.25 -17.37 -11.58
N SER A 245 20.25 -16.69 -12.17
CA SER A 245 20.70 -16.92 -13.54
C SER A 245 21.76 -18.02 -13.72
N GLY A 246 22.11 -18.74 -12.65
CA GLY A 246 23.14 -19.80 -12.63
C GLY A 246 22.66 -21.24 -12.88
N ARG A 247 21.43 -21.48 -13.37
CA ARG A 247 21.07 -22.83 -13.85
C ARG A 247 21.41 -22.97 -15.33
N THR A 248 22.67 -23.33 -15.59
CA THR A 248 23.10 -23.92 -16.86
C THR A 248 22.22 -25.10 -17.21
N ARG A 249 21.64 -25.04 -18.39
CA ARG A 249 21.07 -26.22 -19.05
C ARG A 249 22.25 -27.09 -19.51
N GLU A 250 22.41 -28.22 -18.91
CA GLU A 250 23.04 -29.40 -19.54
C GLU A 250 21.93 -30.31 -20.07
#